data_f2a9147ddc61ea6892ae24dfe6411d53
#
_entry.id   f2a9147ddc61ea6892ae24dfe6411d53
#
_cell.length_a   1.000
_cell.length_b   1.000
_cell.length_c   1.000
_cell.angle_alpha   90.00
_cell.angle_beta   90.00
_cell.angle_gamma   90.00
#
_symmetry.space_group_name_H-M   'P 1'
#
loop_
_entity.id
_entity.type
_entity.pdbx_description
1 polymer ?
#
loop_
_entity_poly.entity_id
_entity_poly.type
_entity_poly.pdbx_seq_one_letter_code
_entity_poly.pdbx_strand_id
1 'polypeptide(L)'
;SRPRTEQTSDTSMINLDDPLHQSQRMVVARQFTPRAVRAIEDSIRSIVTGLIDDVIEAGECEAVDALASRLPAIVIGDKLGYPRDMWTKVREWSEVTMHQAGQTPADGHYPDAAAGGGYGGSATIADFAGRTMEIIAHRRADPQDDLISKWANTEINGRYWSDGEILSECLLLLDGGAETTRTVIGAVLYELSQRPDQKQLLIDNPTILGDTGVEEFIRWVTPILNMRRTATEDHEYHGQSIRAGDELLLMYSSANRDERVFTEPDRFDVTRTHNSHVAFGFGTHFCLGASLARIELRVMFEELVRRMPDWHLAPGAQPRIIPATFTRAYDAVPLEFTPGPREG
;
A
#
# COMPACT_ATOMS: atom_id res chain seq x y z
N SER A 1 2.34 28.87 17.38
CA SER A 1 2.72 28.68 15.97
C SER A 1 4.20 28.36 15.92
N ARG A 2 4.56 27.12 15.72
CA ARG A 2 5.93 26.80 15.30
C ARG A 2 6.05 27.22 13.84
N PRO A 3 7.00 28.07 13.48
CA PRO A 3 7.23 28.36 12.08
C PRO A 3 7.66 27.07 11.36
N ARG A 4 7.29 26.93 10.11
CA ARG A 4 7.69 25.88 9.14
C ARG A 4 9.21 25.90 8.83
N THR A 5 10.05 25.99 9.84
CA THR A 5 11.51 26.17 9.69
C THR A 5 12.34 24.95 10.05
N GLU A 6 11.70 23.85 10.43
CA GLU A 6 12.38 22.56 10.34
C GLU A 6 11.81 21.83 9.13
N GLN A 7 12.42 22.08 7.97
CA GLN A 7 12.36 21.18 6.83
C GLN A 7 12.74 19.79 7.37
N THR A 8 11.76 18.91 7.44
CA THR A 8 12.06 17.49 7.57
C THR A 8 13.04 17.17 6.46
N SER A 9 14.07 16.39 6.74
CA SER A 9 15.04 15.90 5.73
C SER A 9 14.37 15.09 4.60
N ASP A 10 13.09 14.81 4.73
CA ASP A 10 12.25 14.11 3.76
C ASP A 10 11.67 15.12 2.75
N THR A 11 12.18 15.03 1.53
CA THR A 11 11.79 15.86 0.39
C THR A 11 10.83 15.16 -0.55
N SER A 12 10.27 14.00 -0.16
CA SER A 12 9.35 13.23 -0.99
C SER A 12 8.05 13.99 -1.26
N MET A 13 7.45 13.72 -2.43
CA MET A 13 6.28 14.48 -2.91
C MET A 13 5.09 14.45 -1.94
N ILE A 14 4.94 13.42 -1.10
CA ILE A 14 3.83 13.33 -0.15
C ILE A 14 3.86 14.44 0.92
N ASN A 15 5.05 14.98 1.22
CA ASN A 15 5.27 16.01 2.23
C ASN A 15 5.29 17.43 1.65
N LEU A 16 5.07 17.57 0.35
CA LEU A 16 5.12 18.84 -0.37
C LEU A 16 3.72 19.36 -0.68
N ASP A 17 3.61 20.68 -0.76
CA ASP A 17 2.42 21.36 -1.28
C ASP A 17 2.62 21.77 -2.76
N ASP A 18 1.51 22.07 -3.46
CA ASP A 18 1.57 22.62 -4.81
C ASP A 18 2.23 24.03 -4.79
N PRO A 19 2.97 24.40 -5.85
CA PRO A 19 3.13 23.69 -7.12
C PRO A 19 4.26 22.64 -7.13
N LEU A 20 5.06 22.53 -6.06
CA LEU A 20 6.23 21.66 -6.03
C LEU A 20 5.83 20.18 -6.02
N HIS A 21 4.81 19.82 -5.21
CA HIS A 21 4.22 18.48 -5.22
C HIS A 21 3.82 18.06 -6.64
N GLN A 22 3.03 18.89 -7.34
CA GLN A 22 2.56 18.58 -8.68
C GLN A 22 3.72 18.40 -9.66
N SER A 23 4.76 19.25 -9.58
CA SER A 23 5.93 19.15 -10.44
C SER A 23 6.65 17.81 -10.27
N GLN A 24 6.85 17.37 -9.04
CA GLN A 24 7.51 16.09 -8.74
C GLN A 24 6.64 14.91 -9.16
N ARG A 25 5.34 14.95 -8.83
CA ARG A 25 4.38 13.90 -9.15
C ARG A 25 4.28 13.65 -10.67
N MET A 26 4.31 14.68 -11.48
CA MET A 26 4.17 14.58 -12.94
C MET A 26 5.30 13.77 -13.60
N VAL A 27 6.48 13.68 -13.00
CA VAL A 27 7.60 12.88 -13.53
C VAL A 27 7.22 11.40 -13.67
N VAL A 28 6.46 10.87 -12.71
CA VAL A 28 6.11 9.44 -12.64
C VAL A 28 4.63 9.13 -12.88
N ALA A 29 3.75 10.13 -12.87
CA ALA A 29 2.29 9.92 -12.93
C ALA A 29 1.83 9.10 -14.14
N ARG A 30 2.52 9.22 -15.28
CA ARG A 30 2.17 8.48 -16.51
C ARG A 30 2.32 6.96 -16.35
N GLN A 31 3.18 6.49 -15.44
CA GLN A 31 3.41 5.07 -15.18
C GLN A 31 2.28 4.42 -14.33
N PHE A 32 1.40 5.26 -13.75
CA PHE A 32 0.30 4.82 -12.89
C PHE A 32 -1.10 5.08 -13.51
N THR A 33 -1.14 5.54 -14.76
CA THR A 33 -2.42 5.72 -15.47
C THR A 33 -3.10 4.37 -15.68
N PRO A 34 -4.47 4.33 -15.79
CA PRO A 34 -5.19 3.08 -16.06
C PRO A 34 -4.69 2.33 -17.31
N ARG A 35 -4.23 3.07 -18.32
CA ARG A 35 -3.66 2.47 -19.54
C ARG A 35 -2.30 1.80 -19.26
N ALA A 36 -1.40 2.49 -18.56
CA ALA A 36 -0.08 1.96 -18.24
C ALA A 36 -0.17 0.72 -17.32
N VAL A 37 -1.10 0.76 -16.36
CA VAL A 37 -1.31 -0.35 -15.43
C VAL A 37 -1.95 -1.55 -16.11
N ARG A 38 -2.93 -1.36 -17.01
CA ARG A 38 -3.46 -2.48 -17.81
C ARG A 38 -2.41 -3.17 -18.68
N ALA A 39 -1.40 -2.45 -19.13
CA ALA A 39 -0.33 -3.03 -19.95
C ALA A 39 0.55 -4.05 -19.19
N ILE A 40 0.53 -4.04 -17.87
CA ILE A 40 1.28 -5.00 -17.02
C ILE A 40 0.38 -6.04 -16.35
N GLU A 41 -0.91 -6.09 -16.68
CA GLU A 41 -1.88 -7.01 -16.05
C GLU A 41 -1.46 -8.48 -16.22
N ASP A 42 -1.01 -8.89 -17.42
CA ASP A 42 -0.55 -10.25 -17.68
C ASP A 42 0.67 -10.62 -16.82
N SER A 43 1.58 -9.65 -16.60
CA SER A 43 2.73 -9.85 -15.70
C SER A 43 2.26 -10.02 -14.25
N ILE A 44 1.30 -9.22 -13.78
CA ILE A 44 0.71 -9.36 -12.45
C ILE A 44 0.04 -10.74 -12.31
N ARG A 45 -0.72 -11.18 -13.30
CA ARG A 45 -1.38 -12.49 -13.30
C ARG A 45 -0.36 -13.64 -13.25
N SER A 46 0.72 -13.55 -14.01
CA SER A 46 1.81 -14.53 -13.96
C SER A 46 2.45 -14.61 -12.57
N ILE A 47 2.66 -13.45 -11.92
CA ILE A 47 3.17 -13.43 -10.53
C ILE A 47 2.17 -14.13 -9.60
N VAL A 48 0.88 -13.78 -9.65
CA VAL A 48 -0.16 -14.38 -8.79
C VAL A 48 -0.26 -15.89 -9.01
N THR A 49 -0.22 -16.34 -10.27
CA THR A 49 -0.19 -17.79 -10.61
C THR A 49 0.96 -18.49 -9.90
N GLY A 50 2.18 -17.94 -10.01
CA GLY A 50 3.36 -18.53 -9.35
C GLY A 50 3.24 -18.54 -7.83
N LEU A 51 2.68 -17.48 -7.21
CA LEU A 51 2.46 -17.43 -5.76
C LEU A 51 1.47 -18.49 -5.28
N ILE A 52 0.39 -18.71 -6.03
CA ILE A 52 -0.58 -19.76 -5.72
C ILE A 52 0.05 -21.15 -5.95
N ASP A 53 0.83 -21.31 -7.01
CA ASP A 53 1.55 -22.58 -7.28
C ASP A 53 2.51 -22.97 -6.17
N ASP A 54 3.12 -21.99 -5.49
CA ASP A 54 4.03 -22.24 -4.37
C ASP A 54 3.34 -22.92 -3.18
N VAL A 55 2.02 -22.79 -3.05
CA VAL A 55 1.25 -23.28 -1.89
C VAL A 55 0.16 -24.27 -2.22
N ILE A 56 -0.34 -24.31 -3.47
CA ILE A 56 -1.57 -25.01 -3.84
C ILE A 56 -1.53 -26.52 -3.57
N GLU A 57 -0.36 -27.16 -3.72
CA GLU A 57 -0.19 -28.61 -3.49
C GLU A 57 -0.15 -28.94 -1.99
N ALA A 58 0.24 -28.00 -1.13
CA ALA A 58 0.31 -28.20 0.32
C ALA A 58 -1.08 -28.21 0.98
N GLY A 59 -2.04 -27.49 0.40
CA GLY A 59 -3.39 -27.34 0.97
C GLY A 59 -3.47 -26.43 2.20
N GLU A 60 -2.39 -25.78 2.56
CA GLU A 60 -2.28 -24.82 3.65
C GLU A 60 -1.23 -23.75 3.38
N CYS A 61 -1.40 -22.56 3.94
CA CYS A 61 -0.35 -21.54 3.92
C CYS A 61 -0.56 -20.49 5.01
N GLU A 62 0.52 -19.77 5.33
CA GLU A 62 0.40 -18.46 5.98
C GLU A 62 0.19 -17.41 4.88
N ALA A 63 -1.06 -16.94 4.73
CA ALA A 63 -1.47 -16.18 3.55
C ALA A 63 -0.86 -14.77 3.48
N VAL A 64 -0.49 -14.16 4.60
CA VAL A 64 0.18 -12.84 4.58
C VAL A 64 1.58 -12.99 4.02
N ASP A 65 2.34 -13.99 4.45
CA ASP A 65 3.69 -14.23 3.96
C ASP A 65 3.71 -14.76 2.53
N ALA A 66 2.90 -15.78 2.24
CA ALA A 66 2.94 -16.50 0.97
C ALA A 66 2.33 -15.73 -0.20
N LEU A 67 1.28 -14.94 0.05
CA LEU A 67 0.48 -14.30 -0.99
C LEU A 67 0.46 -12.78 -0.85
N ALA A 68 -0.04 -12.27 0.29
CA ALA A 68 -0.38 -10.86 0.44
C ALA A 68 0.84 -9.93 0.39
N SER A 69 1.95 -10.32 1.00
CA SER A 69 3.18 -9.49 1.05
C SER A 69 3.98 -9.57 -0.27
N ARG A 70 3.97 -10.73 -0.91
CA ARG A 70 4.85 -11.00 -2.06
C ARG A 70 4.40 -10.27 -3.32
N LEU A 71 3.11 -10.31 -3.65
CA LEU A 71 2.61 -9.67 -4.87
C LEU A 71 2.98 -8.19 -4.96
N PRO A 72 2.57 -7.32 -4.02
CA PRO A 72 2.84 -5.89 -4.14
C PRO A 72 4.33 -5.55 -4.03
N ALA A 73 5.11 -6.30 -3.24
CA ALA A 73 6.55 -6.10 -3.13
C ALA A 73 7.27 -6.37 -4.47
N ILE A 74 6.88 -7.43 -5.19
CA ILE A 74 7.41 -7.74 -6.51
C ILE A 74 7.00 -6.65 -7.51
N VAL A 75 5.73 -6.27 -7.55
CA VAL A 75 5.20 -5.32 -8.53
C VAL A 75 5.80 -3.92 -8.35
N ILE A 76 5.88 -3.42 -7.11
CA ILE A 76 6.49 -2.10 -6.88
C ILE A 76 8.00 -2.13 -7.07
N GLY A 77 8.65 -3.23 -6.71
CA GLY A 77 10.07 -3.46 -6.97
C GLY A 77 10.41 -3.41 -8.46
N ASP A 78 9.66 -4.14 -9.28
CA ASP A 78 9.79 -4.11 -10.75
C ASP A 78 9.61 -2.70 -11.30
N LYS A 79 8.59 -1.96 -10.84
CA LYS A 79 8.34 -0.58 -11.28
C LYS A 79 9.46 0.39 -10.89
N LEU A 80 10.03 0.23 -9.71
CA LEU A 80 11.17 1.03 -9.26
C LEU A 80 12.45 0.69 -10.01
N GLY A 81 12.59 -0.55 -10.50
CA GLY A 81 13.77 -1.04 -11.22
C GLY A 81 14.68 -1.90 -10.36
N TYR A 82 14.21 -2.42 -9.23
CA TYR A 82 14.92 -3.43 -8.45
C TYR A 82 14.88 -4.79 -9.15
N PRO A 83 15.98 -5.58 -9.07
CA PRO A 83 15.98 -6.96 -9.52
C PRO A 83 14.90 -7.80 -8.81
N ARG A 84 14.23 -8.68 -9.55
CA ARG A 84 13.11 -9.49 -9.01
C ARG A 84 13.51 -10.38 -7.83
N ASP A 85 14.73 -10.89 -7.80
CA ASP A 85 15.27 -11.67 -6.70
C ASP A 85 15.46 -10.87 -5.40
N MET A 86 15.35 -9.55 -5.47
CA MET A 86 15.38 -8.66 -4.31
C MET A 86 14.01 -8.43 -3.65
N TRP A 87 12.93 -9.08 -4.08
CA TRP A 87 11.59 -8.85 -3.53
C TRP A 87 11.52 -9.02 -2.00
N THR A 88 12.28 -9.96 -1.44
CA THR A 88 12.37 -10.15 0.02
C THR A 88 12.96 -8.94 0.72
N LYS A 89 13.94 -8.29 0.10
CA LYS A 89 14.53 -7.04 0.60
C LYS A 89 13.57 -5.87 0.46
N VAL A 90 12.88 -5.75 -0.68
CA VAL A 90 11.83 -4.74 -0.90
C VAL A 90 10.76 -4.83 0.19
N ARG A 91 10.30 -6.05 0.52
CA ARG A 91 9.38 -6.31 1.61
C ARG A 91 9.97 -5.90 2.96
N GLU A 92 11.18 -6.36 3.29
CA GLU A 92 11.85 -6.07 4.57
C GLU A 92 12.01 -4.56 4.79
N TRP A 93 12.41 -3.81 3.75
CA TRP A 93 12.56 -2.37 3.83
C TRP A 93 11.24 -1.65 4.11
N SER A 94 10.17 -2.03 3.43
CA SER A 94 8.82 -1.48 3.62
C SER A 94 8.26 -1.81 5.01
N GLU A 95 8.38 -3.04 5.48
CA GLU A 95 7.92 -3.44 6.81
C GLU A 95 8.59 -2.62 7.93
N VAL A 96 9.91 -2.41 7.83
CA VAL A 96 10.65 -1.66 8.84
C VAL A 96 10.21 -0.19 8.87
N THR A 97 10.06 0.44 7.72
CA THR A 97 9.70 1.87 7.65
C THR A 97 8.26 2.14 8.06
N MET A 98 7.31 1.33 7.60
CA MET A 98 5.89 1.53 7.89
C MET A 98 5.51 1.13 9.33
N HIS A 99 6.10 0.06 9.87
CA HIS A 99 5.75 -0.39 11.20
C HIS A 99 6.45 0.43 12.30
N GLN A 100 7.63 0.96 12.06
CA GLN A 100 8.29 1.87 13.03
C GLN A 100 7.58 3.22 13.13
N ALA A 101 7.02 3.73 12.04
CA ALA A 101 6.26 4.98 12.05
C ALA A 101 4.98 4.92 12.92
N GLY A 102 4.49 3.72 13.25
CA GLY A 102 3.26 3.49 14.00
C GLY A 102 3.41 2.92 15.40
N GLN A 103 4.60 2.52 15.82
CA GLN A 103 4.81 1.93 17.16
C GLN A 103 5.11 3.03 18.18
N THR A 104 4.08 3.45 18.91
CA THR A 104 4.30 4.08 20.22
C THR A 104 4.64 2.96 21.18
N PRO A 105 5.81 2.93 21.86
CA PRO A 105 6.09 1.98 22.93
C PRO A 105 4.96 2.01 23.96
N ALA A 106 4.57 0.85 24.48
CA ALA A 106 3.47 0.72 25.43
C ALA A 106 3.67 1.57 26.71
N ASP A 107 4.91 2.01 26.98
CA ASP A 107 5.31 2.86 28.09
C ASP A 107 5.36 4.36 27.74
N GLY A 108 5.00 4.75 26.49
CA GLY A 108 5.03 6.14 26.03
C GLY A 108 6.43 6.74 25.90
N HIS A 109 7.48 5.95 26.09
CA HIS A 109 8.85 6.41 25.99
C HIS A 109 9.36 6.20 24.55
N TYR A 110 9.51 7.31 23.81
CA TYR A 110 10.21 7.28 22.54
C TYR A 110 11.71 7.11 22.82
N PRO A 111 12.37 6.04 22.34
CA PRO A 111 13.83 6.02 22.39
C PRO A 111 14.36 7.24 21.64
N ASP A 112 15.26 7.97 22.28
CA ASP A 112 15.87 9.16 21.69
C ASP A 112 16.42 8.82 20.30
N ALA A 113 15.87 9.41 19.26
CA ALA A 113 16.33 9.21 17.87
C ALA A 113 17.82 9.58 17.72
N ALA A 114 18.36 10.36 18.66
CA ALA A 114 19.78 10.71 18.76
C ALA A 114 20.67 9.61 19.37
N ALA A 115 20.10 8.62 20.07
CA ALA A 115 20.87 7.62 20.82
C ALA A 115 21.13 6.32 20.04
N GLY A 116 20.77 6.19 18.76
CA GLY A 116 21.05 5.00 17.95
C GLY A 116 20.38 3.71 18.44
N GLY A 117 19.45 3.80 19.39
CA GLY A 117 18.66 2.70 19.93
C GLY A 117 17.53 2.29 18.99
N GLY A 118 17.85 2.04 17.72
CA GLY A 118 16.89 1.55 16.74
C GLY A 118 16.78 0.04 16.81
N TYR A 119 15.62 -0.48 17.02
CA TYR A 119 15.20 -1.78 16.53
C TYR A 119 15.79 -2.01 15.15
N GLY A 120 16.40 -3.11 14.81
CA GLY A 120 17.03 -3.49 13.51
C GLY A 120 16.94 -2.55 12.28
N GLY A 121 16.24 -1.44 12.42
CA GLY A 121 15.91 -0.49 11.37
C GLY A 121 17.08 0.30 10.80
N SER A 122 18.12 0.60 11.57
CA SER A 122 19.25 1.38 11.03
C SER A 122 20.05 0.59 9.99
N ALA A 123 20.26 -0.70 10.19
CA ALA A 123 20.94 -1.57 9.23
C ALA A 123 20.09 -1.80 7.98
N THR A 124 18.79 -2.03 8.14
CA THR A 124 17.85 -2.23 7.03
C THR A 124 17.69 -0.96 6.18
N ILE A 125 17.60 0.20 6.82
CA ILE A 125 17.57 1.49 6.12
C ILE A 125 18.90 1.76 5.40
N ALA A 126 20.04 1.42 6.01
CA ALA A 126 21.35 1.56 5.38
C ALA A 126 21.51 0.61 4.17
N ASP A 127 21.02 -0.63 4.26
CA ASP A 127 20.99 -1.58 3.14
C ASP A 127 20.10 -1.06 1.99
N PHE A 128 18.89 -0.57 2.30
CA PHE A 128 18.03 0.09 1.34
C PHE A 128 18.74 1.25 0.64
N ALA A 129 19.31 2.18 1.41
CA ALA A 129 19.99 3.35 0.87
C ALA A 129 21.17 2.95 -0.02
N GLY A 130 22.03 2.04 0.43
CA GLY A 130 23.21 1.59 -0.30
C GLY A 130 22.84 0.98 -1.65
N ARG A 131 21.88 0.04 -1.67
CA ARG A 131 21.46 -0.64 -2.91
C ARG A 131 20.72 0.29 -3.86
N THR A 132 19.89 1.17 -3.33
CA THR A 132 19.17 2.15 -4.16
C THR A 132 20.14 3.13 -4.79
N MET A 133 21.17 3.58 -4.07
CA MET A 133 22.21 4.46 -4.61
C MET A 133 23.02 3.79 -5.74
N GLU A 134 23.32 2.49 -5.62
CA GLU A 134 23.95 1.72 -6.69
C GLU A 134 23.09 1.70 -7.95
N ILE A 135 21.77 1.46 -7.81
CA ILE A 135 20.83 1.45 -8.92
C ILE A 135 20.72 2.85 -9.55
N ILE A 136 20.61 3.91 -8.74
CA ILE A 136 20.58 5.30 -9.23
C ILE A 136 21.79 5.60 -10.09
N ALA A 137 23.01 5.25 -9.63
CA ALA A 137 24.23 5.44 -10.37
C ALA A 137 24.22 4.71 -11.72
N HIS A 138 23.75 3.46 -11.73
CA HIS A 138 23.56 2.68 -12.95
C HIS A 138 22.55 3.33 -13.91
N ARG A 139 21.40 3.78 -13.41
CA ARG A 139 20.33 4.38 -14.23
C ARG A 139 20.66 5.75 -14.78
N ARG A 140 21.59 6.48 -14.17
CA ARG A 140 22.15 7.70 -14.77
C ARG A 140 22.99 7.40 -15.99
N ALA A 141 23.74 6.31 -15.97
CA ALA A 141 24.63 5.92 -17.09
C ALA A 141 23.89 5.15 -18.18
N ASP A 142 22.95 4.28 -17.80
CA ASP A 142 22.19 3.39 -18.68
C ASP A 142 20.69 3.39 -18.28
N PRO A 143 19.90 4.36 -18.78
CA PRO A 143 18.48 4.48 -18.44
C PRO A 143 17.67 3.28 -18.92
N GLN A 144 16.76 2.81 -18.04
CA GLN A 144 15.81 1.74 -18.31
C GLN A 144 14.37 2.27 -18.25
N ASP A 145 13.38 1.43 -18.55
CA ASP A 145 11.97 1.82 -18.41
C ASP A 145 11.44 1.56 -16.97
N ASP A 146 12.07 2.21 -16.00
CA ASP A 146 11.72 2.17 -14.60
C ASP A 146 11.63 3.58 -13.98
N LEU A 147 11.10 3.65 -12.74
CA LEU A 147 10.87 4.93 -12.07
C LEU A 147 12.17 5.62 -11.64
N ILE A 148 13.17 4.85 -11.21
CA ILE A 148 14.48 5.40 -10.84
C ILE A 148 15.12 6.07 -12.06
N SER A 149 15.04 5.46 -13.25
CA SER A 149 15.51 6.06 -14.50
C SER A 149 14.77 7.36 -14.83
N LYS A 150 13.45 7.42 -14.60
CA LYS A 150 12.67 8.65 -14.84
C LYS A 150 13.17 9.80 -13.97
N TRP A 151 13.33 9.59 -12.65
CA TRP A 151 13.86 10.62 -11.75
C TRP A 151 15.31 10.97 -12.07
N ALA A 152 16.17 9.97 -12.26
CA ALA A 152 17.59 10.16 -12.48
C ALA A 152 17.91 10.97 -13.74
N ASN A 153 17.03 10.90 -14.77
CA ASN A 153 17.28 11.48 -16.09
C ASN A 153 16.25 12.54 -16.51
N THR A 154 15.39 12.99 -15.60
CA THR A 154 14.45 14.08 -15.85
C THR A 154 14.87 15.33 -15.11
N GLU A 155 14.96 16.44 -15.83
CA GLU A 155 15.20 17.76 -15.25
C GLU A 155 13.90 18.30 -14.64
N ILE A 156 13.99 18.87 -13.43
CA ILE A 156 12.90 19.53 -12.74
C ILE A 156 13.35 20.91 -12.25
N ASN A 157 12.61 21.95 -12.58
CA ASN A 157 12.90 23.33 -12.17
C ASN A 157 14.36 23.77 -12.48
N GLY A 158 14.88 23.38 -13.65
CA GLY A 158 16.22 23.76 -14.14
C GLY A 158 17.38 22.98 -13.52
N ARG A 159 17.12 21.86 -12.83
CA ARG A 159 18.14 20.96 -12.30
C ARG A 159 17.74 19.51 -12.35
N TYR A 160 18.69 18.60 -12.30
CA TYR A 160 18.42 17.17 -12.08
C TYR A 160 18.15 16.89 -10.60
N TRP A 161 17.45 15.80 -10.34
CA TRP A 161 17.22 15.29 -9.00
C TRP A 161 18.54 14.89 -8.33
N SER A 162 18.69 15.24 -7.07
CA SER A 162 19.76 14.68 -6.24
C SER A 162 19.48 13.21 -5.91
N ASP A 163 20.50 12.44 -5.59
CA ASP A 163 20.35 11.04 -5.21
C ASP A 163 19.52 10.90 -3.95
N GLY A 164 19.63 11.84 -3.00
CA GLY A 164 18.82 11.87 -1.78
C GLY A 164 17.33 12.10 -2.04
N GLU A 165 16.97 12.97 -3.00
CA GLU A 165 15.58 13.17 -3.40
C GLU A 165 15.02 11.91 -4.08
N ILE A 166 15.77 11.26 -4.96
CA ILE A 166 15.37 10.01 -5.60
C ILE A 166 15.19 8.91 -4.55
N LEU A 167 16.09 8.82 -3.58
CA LEU A 167 16.03 7.88 -2.48
C LEU A 167 14.74 8.06 -1.65
N SER A 168 14.38 9.31 -1.32
CA SER A 168 13.14 9.63 -0.61
C SER A 168 11.89 9.22 -1.40
N GLU A 169 11.87 9.44 -2.72
CA GLU A 169 10.78 9.02 -3.59
C GLU A 169 10.69 7.49 -3.72
N CYS A 170 11.85 6.80 -3.80
CA CYS A 170 11.88 5.33 -3.80
C CYS A 170 11.27 4.77 -2.53
N LEU A 171 11.64 5.32 -1.36
CA LEU A 171 11.08 4.90 -0.08
C LEU A 171 9.58 5.13 -0.01
N LEU A 172 9.11 6.33 -0.41
CA LEU A 172 7.69 6.65 -0.46
C LEU A 172 6.89 5.67 -1.31
N LEU A 173 7.38 5.35 -2.53
CA LEU A 173 6.64 4.46 -3.42
C LEU A 173 6.74 2.99 -2.99
N LEU A 174 7.84 2.60 -2.37
CA LEU A 174 8.00 1.27 -1.78
C LEU A 174 6.99 1.07 -0.66
N ASP A 175 6.93 1.99 0.30
CA ASP A 175 6.01 1.96 1.43
C ASP A 175 4.55 2.01 0.98
N GLY A 176 4.21 2.97 0.14
CA GLY A 176 2.85 3.17 -0.36
C GLY A 176 2.37 2.03 -1.27
N GLY A 177 3.28 1.38 -2.00
CA GLY A 177 2.97 0.32 -2.95
C GLY A 177 2.92 -1.07 -2.32
N ALA A 178 3.82 -1.41 -1.40
CA ALA A 178 3.90 -2.75 -0.83
C ALA A 178 2.89 -2.96 0.31
N GLU A 179 2.90 -2.10 1.33
CA GLU A 179 2.20 -2.36 2.58
C GLU A 179 0.68 -2.18 2.50
N THR A 180 0.20 -1.20 1.73
CA THR A 180 -1.25 -0.92 1.67
C THR A 180 -2.01 -2.02 0.94
N THR A 181 -1.49 -2.51 -0.18
CA THR A 181 -2.09 -3.62 -0.95
C THR A 181 -1.99 -4.93 -0.18
N ARG A 182 -0.84 -5.23 0.44
CA ARG A 182 -0.67 -6.36 1.38
C ARG A 182 -1.76 -6.36 2.46
N THR A 183 -1.98 -5.21 3.07
CA THR A 183 -2.99 -5.02 4.12
C THR A 183 -4.38 -5.38 3.62
N VAL A 184 -4.76 -4.94 2.42
CA VAL A 184 -6.09 -5.27 1.86
C VAL A 184 -6.19 -6.75 1.53
N ILE A 185 -5.19 -7.37 0.90
CA ILE A 185 -5.22 -8.79 0.55
C ILE A 185 -5.37 -9.64 1.81
N GLY A 186 -4.49 -9.45 2.80
CA GLY A 186 -4.52 -10.23 4.04
C GLY A 186 -5.83 -10.08 4.82
N ALA A 187 -6.32 -8.84 4.95
CA ALA A 187 -7.58 -8.58 5.63
C ALA A 187 -8.78 -9.20 4.89
N VAL A 188 -8.85 -9.10 3.57
CA VAL A 188 -9.98 -9.63 2.80
C VAL A 188 -9.97 -11.16 2.75
N LEU A 189 -8.81 -11.80 2.72
CA LEU A 189 -8.72 -13.26 2.87
C LEU A 189 -9.35 -13.73 4.18
N TYR A 190 -9.06 -13.03 5.29
CA TYR A 190 -9.69 -13.28 6.56
C TYR A 190 -11.20 -12.98 6.54
N GLU A 191 -11.59 -11.80 6.06
CA GLU A 191 -13.01 -11.39 6.04
C GLU A 191 -13.88 -12.35 5.22
N LEU A 192 -13.42 -12.80 4.07
CA LEU A 192 -14.13 -13.76 3.23
C LEU A 192 -14.13 -15.18 3.83
N SER A 193 -13.13 -15.54 4.63
CA SER A 193 -13.15 -16.80 5.38
C SER A 193 -14.25 -16.82 6.46
N GLN A 194 -14.62 -15.64 6.99
CA GLN A 194 -15.68 -15.48 7.99
C GLN A 194 -17.06 -15.22 7.37
N ARG A 195 -17.13 -14.95 6.06
CA ARG A 195 -18.35 -14.61 5.32
C ARG A 195 -18.50 -15.48 4.07
N PRO A 196 -18.85 -16.77 4.25
CA PRO A 196 -18.95 -17.70 3.12
C PRO A 196 -20.02 -17.29 2.09
N ASP A 197 -21.05 -16.56 2.51
CA ASP A 197 -22.06 -15.98 1.62
C ASP A 197 -21.45 -14.95 0.66
N GLN A 198 -20.61 -14.05 1.14
CA GLN A 198 -19.94 -13.04 0.33
C GLN A 198 -18.90 -13.67 -0.59
N LYS A 199 -18.16 -14.66 -0.10
CA LYS A 199 -17.21 -15.43 -0.90
C LYS A 199 -17.90 -16.20 -2.03
N GLN A 200 -19.06 -16.82 -1.73
CA GLN A 200 -19.81 -17.56 -2.73
C GLN A 200 -20.28 -16.68 -3.89
N LEU A 201 -20.70 -15.42 -3.62
CA LEU A 201 -21.04 -14.47 -4.67
C LEU A 201 -19.89 -14.22 -5.66
N LEU A 202 -18.66 -14.15 -5.16
CA LEU A 202 -17.47 -13.96 -6.00
C LEU A 202 -17.12 -15.23 -6.79
N ILE A 203 -17.34 -16.42 -6.22
CA ILE A 203 -17.14 -17.70 -6.90
C ILE A 203 -18.17 -17.88 -8.03
N ASP A 204 -19.44 -17.57 -7.75
CA ASP A 204 -20.52 -17.71 -8.71
C ASP A 204 -20.45 -16.69 -9.84
N ASN A 205 -19.95 -15.50 -9.53
CA ASN A 205 -19.78 -14.42 -10.52
C ASN A 205 -18.52 -13.59 -10.28
N PRO A 206 -17.35 -14.01 -10.79
CA PRO A 206 -16.10 -13.29 -10.62
C PRO A 206 -16.08 -11.87 -11.20
N THR A 207 -17.02 -11.49 -12.08
CA THR A 207 -17.09 -10.11 -12.62
C THR A 207 -17.36 -9.07 -11.53
N ILE A 208 -17.99 -9.48 -10.42
CA ILE A 208 -18.20 -8.63 -9.24
C ILE A 208 -16.88 -8.03 -8.74
N LEU A 209 -15.75 -8.74 -8.86
CA LEU A 209 -14.44 -8.24 -8.46
C LEU A 209 -14.07 -6.96 -9.21
N GLY A 210 -14.32 -6.91 -10.53
CA GLY A 210 -14.04 -5.75 -11.36
C GLY A 210 -15.08 -4.62 -11.20
N ASP A 211 -16.31 -4.97 -10.87
CA ASP A 211 -17.43 -4.02 -10.83
C ASP A 211 -17.57 -3.31 -9.47
N THR A 212 -17.61 -4.07 -8.39
CA THR A 212 -17.92 -3.56 -7.04
C THR A 212 -17.04 -4.14 -5.93
N GLY A 213 -16.60 -5.38 -6.07
CA GLY A 213 -15.96 -6.13 -4.99
C GLY A 213 -14.66 -5.51 -4.53
N VAL A 214 -13.76 -5.12 -5.44
CA VAL A 214 -12.49 -4.49 -5.08
C VAL A 214 -12.69 -3.14 -4.39
N GLU A 215 -13.68 -2.34 -4.80
CA GLU A 215 -13.97 -1.07 -4.11
C GLU A 215 -14.48 -1.33 -2.68
N GLU A 216 -15.29 -2.38 -2.48
CA GLU A 216 -15.74 -2.76 -1.14
C GLU A 216 -14.59 -3.29 -0.27
N PHE A 217 -13.66 -4.06 -0.83
CA PHE A 217 -12.45 -4.49 -0.13
C PHE A 217 -11.66 -3.29 0.40
N ILE A 218 -11.43 -2.30 -0.47
CA ILE A 218 -10.67 -1.09 -0.15
C ILE A 218 -11.41 -0.23 0.88
N ARG A 219 -12.73 -0.03 0.72
CA ARG A 219 -13.56 0.68 1.69
C ARG A 219 -13.51 0.00 3.06
N TRP A 220 -13.76 -1.30 3.08
CA TRP A 220 -13.88 -2.09 4.31
C TRP A 220 -12.59 -2.10 5.12
N VAL A 221 -11.48 -2.30 4.45
CA VAL A 221 -10.16 -2.36 5.10
C VAL A 221 -9.64 -0.98 5.45
N THR A 222 -9.72 -0.03 4.53
CA THR A 222 -9.15 1.32 4.69
C THR A 222 -7.72 1.24 5.26
N PRO A 223 -6.73 0.76 4.48
CA PRO A 223 -5.41 0.39 5.01
C PRO A 223 -4.67 1.56 5.68
N ILE A 224 -4.82 2.78 5.15
CA ILE A 224 -4.38 4.02 5.80
C ILE A 224 -5.54 4.58 6.60
N LEU A 225 -5.41 4.61 7.93
CA LEU A 225 -6.48 5.00 8.83
C LEU A 225 -6.76 6.49 8.82
N ASN A 226 -5.72 7.28 8.66
CA ASN A 226 -5.78 8.74 8.75
C ASN A 226 -4.64 9.44 8.02
N MET A 227 -4.83 10.71 7.71
CA MET A 227 -3.80 11.62 7.20
C MET A 227 -3.91 12.98 7.86
N ARG A 228 -2.76 13.62 8.11
CA ARG A 228 -2.71 14.96 8.72
C ARG A 228 -2.77 16.05 7.65
N ARG A 229 -3.40 17.18 8.04
CA ARG A 229 -3.33 18.45 7.32
C ARG A 229 -3.07 19.56 8.33
N THR A 230 -2.47 20.66 7.87
CA THR A 230 -2.30 21.87 8.66
C THR A 230 -3.16 22.96 8.04
N ALA A 231 -4.00 23.63 8.85
CA ALA A 231 -4.82 24.74 8.39
C ALA A 231 -3.92 25.91 7.96
N THR A 232 -4.16 26.47 6.78
CA THR A 232 -3.40 27.61 6.25
C THR A 232 -3.99 28.96 6.62
N GLU A 233 -5.28 28.96 7.00
CA GLU A 233 -6.04 30.15 7.39
C GLU A 233 -7.07 29.79 8.47
N ASP A 234 -7.62 30.80 9.14
CA ASP A 234 -8.71 30.61 10.09
C ASP A 234 -9.98 30.19 9.36
N HIS A 235 -10.67 29.21 9.90
CA HIS A 235 -11.90 28.67 9.32
C HIS A 235 -12.89 28.26 10.42
N GLU A 236 -14.18 28.29 10.11
CA GLU A 236 -15.23 27.71 10.94
C GLU A 236 -15.85 26.50 10.25
N TYR A 237 -15.89 25.36 10.94
CA TYR A 237 -16.45 24.11 10.42
C TYR A 237 -17.39 23.49 11.45
N HIS A 238 -18.68 23.38 11.11
CA HIS A 238 -19.72 22.87 12.01
C HIS A 238 -19.72 23.52 13.40
N GLY A 239 -19.55 24.85 13.48
CA GLY A 239 -19.52 25.61 14.72
C GLY A 239 -18.23 25.44 15.54
N GLN A 240 -17.21 24.81 14.99
CA GLN A 240 -15.87 24.71 15.56
C GLN A 240 -14.91 25.65 14.85
N SER A 241 -14.20 26.47 15.62
CA SER A 241 -13.17 27.34 15.09
C SER A 241 -11.88 26.58 14.88
N ILE A 242 -11.36 26.63 13.66
CA ILE A 242 -10.05 26.11 13.26
C ILE A 242 -9.18 27.33 12.98
N ARG A 243 -7.99 27.38 13.56
CA ARG A 243 -7.05 28.50 13.37
C ARG A 243 -5.95 28.12 12.40
N ALA A 244 -5.40 29.10 11.73
CA ALA A 244 -4.18 28.92 10.95
C ALA A 244 -3.07 28.28 11.80
N GLY A 245 -2.48 27.19 11.32
CA GLY A 245 -1.49 26.39 12.04
C GLY A 245 -2.04 25.22 12.84
N ASP A 246 -3.37 25.10 12.99
CA ASP A 246 -3.97 23.93 13.65
C ASP A 246 -3.74 22.66 12.83
N GLU A 247 -3.49 21.56 13.53
CA GLU A 247 -3.35 20.23 12.93
C GLU A 247 -4.70 19.53 12.86
N LEU A 248 -5.07 19.08 11.67
CA LEU A 248 -6.30 18.38 11.37
C LEU A 248 -5.98 16.93 11.01
N LEU A 249 -6.67 15.99 11.65
CA LEU A 249 -6.56 14.57 11.33
C LEU A 249 -7.76 14.13 10.52
N LEU A 250 -7.54 13.78 9.25
CA LEU A 250 -8.56 13.26 8.35
C LEU A 250 -8.72 11.76 8.60
N MET A 251 -9.79 11.37 9.30
CA MET A 251 -10.06 10.00 9.72
C MET A 251 -10.75 9.20 8.58
N TYR A 252 -9.97 8.62 7.66
CA TYR A 252 -10.50 7.87 6.51
C TYR A 252 -11.30 6.64 6.94
N SER A 253 -10.86 5.93 7.96
CA SER A 253 -11.57 4.76 8.48
C SER A 253 -12.97 5.12 9.01
N SER A 254 -13.12 6.27 9.67
CA SER A 254 -14.41 6.79 10.12
C SER A 254 -15.26 7.26 8.93
N ALA A 255 -14.67 8.01 8.01
CA ALA A 255 -15.39 8.51 6.82
C ALA A 255 -15.93 7.37 5.96
N ASN A 256 -15.20 6.25 5.83
CA ASN A 256 -15.63 5.07 5.09
C ASN A 256 -16.68 4.22 5.83
N ARG A 257 -17.09 4.65 7.02
CA ARG A 257 -18.19 4.08 7.84
C ARG A 257 -19.29 5.11 8.14
N ASP A 258 -19.28 6.26 7.46
CA ASP A 258 -20.26 7.32 7.70
C ASP A 258 -21.65 6.90 7.17
N GLU A 259 -22.62 6.75 8.06
CA GLU A 259 -24.01 6.38 7.75
C GLU A 259 -24.74 7.41 6.88
N ARG A 260 -24.24 8.64 6.83
CA ARG A 260 -24.76 9.71 5.95
C ARG A 260 -24.40 9.48 4.49
N VAL A 261 -23.38 8.65 4.22
CA VAL A 261 -22.85 8.35 2.89
C VAL A 261 -23.14 6.90 2.50
N PHE A 262 -22.97 5.96 3.44
CA PHE A 262 -23.09 4.54 3.18
C PHE A 262 -24.31 3.94 3.88
N THR A 263 -25.18 3.31 3.14
CA THR A 263 -26.25 2.48 3.73
C THR A 263 -25.61 1.24 4.34
N GLU A 264 -25.96 0.92 5.60
CA GLU A 264 -25.38 -0.20 6.35
C GLU A 264 -23.83 -0.18 6.31
N PRO A 265 -23.17 0.89 6.82
CA PRO A 265 -21.73 1.09 6.66
C PRO A 265 -20.87 -0.03 7.26
N ASP A 266 -21.39 -0.70 8.30
CA ASP A 266 -20.75 -1.81 9.01
C ASP A 266 -21.06 -3.18 8.41
N ARG A 267 -21.74 -3.23 7.27
CA ARG A 267 -21.94 -4.43 6.49
C ARG A 267 -20.90 -4.52 5.39
N PHE A 268 -20.13 -5.62 5.38
CA PHE A 268 -19.29 -5.99 4.26
C PHE A 268 -20.16 -6.56 3.13
N ASP A 269 -20.16 -5.92 1.98
CA ASP A 269 -21.04 -6.27 0.87
C ASP A 269 -20.32 -6.12 -0.47
N VAL A 270 -19.86 -7.23 -1.03
CA VAL A 270 -19.10 -7.25 -2.31
C VAL A 270 -19.91 -6.72 -3.51
N THR A 271 -21.22 -6.57 -3.35
CA THR A 271 -22.12 -6.04 -4.39
C THR A 271 -22.49 -4.58 -4.20
N ARG A 272 -21.87 -3.87 -3.25
CA ARG A 272 -22.15 -2.47 -2.95
C ARG A 272 -21.91 -1.56 -4.15
N THR A 273 -22.98 -1.06 -4.76
CA THR A 273 -22.92 -0.23 -5.98
C THR A 273 -22.55 1.23 -5.71
N HIS A 274 -22.97 1.80 -4.58
CA HIS A 274 -22.63 3.16 -4.17
C HIS A 274 -21.48 3.11 -3.16
N ASN A 275 -20.26 3.25 -3.67
CA ASN A 275 -19.05 3.08 -2.88
C ASN A 275 -18.09 4.27 -3.04
N SER A 276 -18.54 5.45 -2.60
CA SER A 276 -17.78 6.71 -2.66
C SER A 276 -16.75 6.81 -1.52
N HIS A 277 -15.96 5.76 -1.32
CA HIS A 277 -14.97 5.72 -0.26
C HIS A 277 -13.81 6.69 -0.49
N VAL A 278 -13.18 7.11 0.60
CA VAL A 278 -12.01 8.00 0.60
C VAL A 278 -10.71 7.29 0.99
N ALA A 279 -10.64 5.97 0.88
CA ALA A 279 -9.45 5.20 1.24
C ALA A 279 -8.19 5.57 0.42
N PHE A 280 -8.38 6.12 -0.78
CA PHE A 280 -7.31 6.67 -1.61
C PHE A 280 -7.06 8.16 -1.39
N GLY A 281 -7.67 8.76 -0.37
CA GLY A 281 -7.65 10.21 -0.18
C GLY A 281 -8.44 10.96 -1.26
N PHE A 282 -8.20 12.27 -1.36
CA PHE A 282 -8.80 13.12 -2.39
C PHE A 282 -7.93 14.38 -2.62
N GLY A 283 -8.27 15.15 -3.66
CA GLY A 283 -7.54 16.38 -4.01
C GLY A 283 -6.18 16.09 -4.64
N THR A 284 -5.25 17.02 -4.46
CA THR A 284 -3.94 16.96 -5.11
C THR A 284 -3.12 15.73 -4.73
N HIS A 285 -3.28 15.24 -3.49
CA HIS A 285 -2.64 14.03 -2.98
C HIS A 285 -3.46 12.74 -3.17
N PHE A 286 -4.49 12.73 -4.03
CA PHE A 286 -5.17 11.47 -4.37
C PHE A 286 -4.16 10.39 -4.75
N CYS A 287 -4.34 9.18 -4.24
CA CYS A 287 -3.37 8.09 -4.36
C CYS A 287 -2.85 7.89 -5.79
N LEU A 288 -1.54 7.98 -5.97
CA LEU A 288 -0.88 7.79 -7.26
C LEU A 288 -1.08 6.36 -7.78
N GLY A 289 -1.01 5.36 -6.88
CA GLY A 289 -1.10 3.94 -7.18
C GLY A 289 -2.52 3.38 -7.25
N ALA A 290 -3.58 4.21 -7.16
CA ALA A 290 -4.95 3.73 -7.05
C ALA A 290 -5.39 2.74 -8.16
N SER A 291 -4.94 2.96 -9.41
CA SER A 291 -5.22 2.04 -10.51
C SER A 291 -4.44 0.74 -10.39
N LEU A 292 -3.20 0.81 -9.89
CA LEU A 292 -2.34 -0.36 -9.69
C LEU A 292 -2.89 -1.26 -8.60
N ALA A 293 -3.21 -0.70 -7.44
CA ALA A 293 -3.81 -1.45 -6.33
C ALA A 293 -5.09 -2.18 -6.74
N ARG A 294 -5.97 -1.53 -7.53
CA ARG A 294 -7.20 -2.16 -8.03
C ARG A 294 -6.93 -3.37 -8.92
N ILE A 295 -5.96 -3.29 -9.81
CA ILE A 295 -5.63 -4.43 -10.69
C ILE A 295 -4.96 -5.55 -9.89
N GLU A 296 -4.04 -5.24 -8.98
CA GLU A 296 -3.41 -6.25 -8.12
C GLU A 296 -4.46 -7.00 -7.29
N LEU A 297 -5.37 -6.27 -6.64
CA LEU A 297 -6.46 -6.87 -5.86
C LEU A 297 -7.40 -7.69 -6.73
N ARG A 298 -7.83 -7.16 -7.87
CA ARG A 298 -8.71 -7.88 -8.78
C ARG A 298 -8.09 -9.18 -9.26
N VAL A 299 -6.87 -9.15 -9.79
CA VAL A 299 -6.19 -10.32 -10.32
C VAL A 299 -5.93 -11.35 -9.22
N MET A 300 -5.49 -10.92 -8.02
CA MET A 300 -5.28 -11.81 -6.89
C MET A 300 -6.56 -12.57 -6.54
N PHE A 301 -7.68 -11.88 -6.37
CA PHE A 301 -8.93 -12.53 -5.96
C PHE A 301 -9.63 -13.27 -7.10
N GLU A 302 -9.45 -12.89 -8.38
CA GLU A 302 -9.88 -13.70 -9.52
C GLU A 302 -9.21 -15.08 -9.50
N GLU A 303 -7.89 -15.12 -9.31
CA GLU A 303 -7.16 -16.39 -9.26
C GLU A 303 -7.45 -17.21 -8.00
N LEU A 304 -7.61 -16.55 -6.85
CA LEU A 304 -7.95 -17.24 -5.60
C LEU A 304 -9.34 -17.90 -5.67
N VAL A 305 -10.38 -17.20 -6.13
CA VAL A 305 -11.74 -17.80 -6.24
C VAL A 305 -11.79 -18.90 -7.31
N ARG A 306 -10.92 -18.85 -8.30
CA ARG A 306 -10.83 -19.88 -9.34
C ARG A 306 -10.09 -21.12 -8.87
N ARG A 307 -8.97 -20.97 -8.14
CA ARG A 307 -8.03 -22.07 -7.85
C ARG A 307 -8.13 -22.59 -6.41
N MET A 308 -8.54 -21.76 -5.48
CA MET A 308 -8.62 -22.07 -4.05
C MET A 308 -9.99 -21.66 -3.47
N PRO A 309 -11.15 -21.99 -4.12
CA PRO A 309 -12.46 -21.42 -3.77
C PRO A 309 -12.91 -21.72 -2.34
N ASP A 310 -12.42 -22.78 -1.74
CA ASP A 310 -12.80 -23.29 -0.42
C ASP A 310 -11.89 -22.84 0.72
N TRP A 311 -10.92 -21.90 0.47
CA TRP A 311 -10.04 -21.45 1.55
C TRP A 311 -10.82 -21.01 2.79
N HIS A 312 -10.33 -21.36 3.95
CA HIS A 312 -10.88 -21.00 5.25
C HIS A 312 -9.75 -20.81 6.26
N LEU A 313 -10.06 -20.15 7.37
CA LEU A 313 -9.10 -20.01 8.45
C LEU A 313 -8.79 -21.38 9.05
N ALA A 314 -7.51 -21.68 9.25
CA ALA A 314 -7.10 -22.94 9.85
C ALA A 314 -7.75 -23.16 11.23
N PRO A 315 -8.20 -24.36 11.56
CA PRO A 315 -8.93 -24.63 12.81
C PRO A 315 -8.16 -24.18 14.06
N GLY A 316 -8.82 -23.34 14.86
CA GLY A 316 -8.23 -22.79 16.09
C GLY A 316 -7.23 -21.66 15.88
N ALA A 317 -6.92 -21.29 14.65
CA ALA A 317 -6.05 -20.16 14.35
C ALA A 317 -6.71 -18.83 14.73
N GLN A 318 -5.88 -17.89 15.19
CA GLN A 318 -6.28 -16.51 15.44
C GLN A 318 -5.44 -15.62 14.53
N PRO A 319 -6.06 -14.79 13.70
CA PRO A 319 -5.33 -13.82 12.90
C PRO A 319 -4.59 -12.85 13.82
N ARG A 320 -3.34 -12.55 13.49
CA ARG A 320 -2.55 -11.60 14.26
C ARG A 320 -2.57 -10.24 13.57
N ILE A 321 -3.00 -9.21 14.31
CA ILE A 321 -3.05 -7.83 13.84
C ILE A 321 -1.81 -7.09 14.35
N ILE A 322 -1.19 -6.28 13.49
CA ILE A 322 -0.12 -5.37 13.88
C ILE A 322 -0.76 -4.14 14.52
N PRO A 323 -0.48 -3.87 15.81
CA PRO A 323 -0.97 -2.66 16.46
C PRO A 323 -0.25 -1.43 15.89
N ALA A 324 -0.97 -0.57 15.18
CA ALA A 324 -0.46 0.66 14.63
C ALA A 324 -1.55 1.74 14.59
N THR A 325 -1.15 3.02 14.66
CA THR A 325 -2.06 4.16 14.63
C THR A 325 -2.26 4.72 13.22
N PHE A 326 -1.38 4.40 12.30
CA PHE A 326 -1.39 4.90 10.92
C PHE A 326 -1.96 3.89 9.92
N THR A 327 -1.57 2.62 10.05
CA THR A 327 -2.03 1.53 9.19
C THR A 327 -2.74 0.46 10.01
N ARG A 328 -3.61 -0.31 9.37
CA ARG A 328 -4.24 -1.49 9.97
C ARG A 328 -3.88 -2.71 9.13
N ALA A 329 -2.99 -3.54 9.61
CA ALA A 329 -2.50 -4.71 8.88
C ALA A 329 -2.64 -6.00 9.70
N TYR A 330 -2.85 -7.11 9.01
CA TYR A 330 -2.65 -8.44 9.57
C TYR A 330 -1.20 -8.87 9.36
N ASP A 331 -0.62 -9.46 10.40
CA ASP A 331 0.72 -10.03 10.38
C ASP A 331 0.69 -11.54 10.07
N ALA A 332 -0.42 -12.20 10.40
CA ALA A 332 -0.63 -13.61 10.08
C ALA A 332 -2.11 -13.93 9.86
N VAL A 333 -2.38 -14.70 8.79
CA VAL A 333 -3.70 -15.27 8.45
C VAL A 333 -3.47 -16.71 7.96
N PRO A 334 -3.38 -17.69 8.86
CA PRO A 334 -3.21 -19.10 8.49
C PRO A 334 -4.47 -19.63 7.78
N LEU A 335 -4.32 -20.16 6.59
CA LEU A 335 -5.41 -20.71 5.77
C LEU A 335 -5.18 -22.19 5.47
N GLU A 336 -6.30 -22.92 5.37
CA GLU A 336 -6.40 -24.25 4.78
C GLU A 336 -7.34 -24.23 3.59
N PHE A 337 -7.10 -25.10 2.60
CA PHE A 337 -7.88 -25.24 1.38
C PHE A 337 -7.65 -26.62 0.76
N THR A 338 -8.48 -27.02 -0.18
CA THR A 338 -8.27 -28.28 -0.91
C THR A 338 -7.05 -28.18 -1.83
N PRO A 339 -6.05 -29.07 -1.73
CA PRO A 339 -4.91 -29.10 -2.64
C PRO A 339 -5.33 -29.21 -4.10
N GLY A 340 -4.62 -28.50 -4.96
CA GLY A 340 -4.84 -28.50 -6.40
C GLY A 340 -3.54 -28.59 -7.20
N PRO A 341 -3.61 -28.72 -8.53
CA PRO A 341 -2.44 -28.76 -9.39
C PRO A 341 -1.82 -27.37 -9.57
N ARG A 342 -0.52 -27.33 -9.84
CA ARG A 342 0.18 -26.16 -10.38
C ARG A 342 -0.25 -25.90 -11.82
N GLU A 343 -0.19 -24.65 -12.25
CA GLU A 343 -0.60 -24.23 -13.59
C GLU A 343 0.53 -23.66 -14.45
N GLY A 344 1.71 -23.31 -13.90
CA GLY A 344 2.77 -22.75 -14.72
C GLY A 344 4.13 -22.68 -14.08
#